data_e8b58a78d568cdc6d627eeb450e1d53d
#
_entry.id   e8b58a78d568cdc6d627eeb450e1d53d
#
_cell.length_a   1.000
_cell.length_b   1.000
_cell.length_c   1.000
_cell.angle_alpha   90.00
_cell.angle_beta   90.00
_cell.angle_gamma   90.00
#
_symmetry.space_group_name_H-M   'P 1'
#
loop_
_entity.id
_entity.type
_entity.pdbx_description
1 polymer ?
#
loop_
_entity_poly.entity_id
_entity_poly.type
_entity_poly.pdbx_seq_one_letter_code
_entity_poly.pdbx_strand_id
1 'polypeptide(L)'
;MTVSSRWAFGAFFFLYFAYIGLMSPYASLYFAELGFGAIEIAALMSMLQVTRILGPFSWGWLSDYLSNRVGIMRFCAVLACITFVAIFYLQEYIPLLIWMFVLHTILSSMVPLGEAATVHALYKDESFYHRYGRIRLWGSIGFITMVLIAGEIFQWQGIVIFPWLGVAVLILLVINTFFLR
;
A
#
# COMPACT_ATOMS: atom_id res chain seq x y z
N MET A 1 2.20 3.36 25.17
CA MET A 1 2.88 2.97 23.91
C MET A 1 4.38 3.15 24.06
N THR A 2 5.18 2.13 23.77
CA THR A 2 6.65 2.25 23.79
C THR A 2 7.14 3.12 22.62
N VAL A 3 8.33 3.74 22.74
CA VAL A 3 8.94 4.55 21.65
C VAL A 3 9.11 3.71 20.37
N SER A 4 9.54 2.45 20.52
CA SER A 4 9.68 1.49 19.42
C SER A 4 8.37 1.27 18.64
N SER A 5 7.24 1.15 19.34
CA SER A 5 5.93 0.94 18.69
C SER A 5 5.47 2.15 17.86
N ARG A 6 5.81 3.39 18.28
CA ARG A 6 5.45 4.61 17.52
C ARG A 6 6.20 4.69 16.19
N TRP A 7 7.49 4.35 16.21
CA TRP A 7 8.29 4.30 15.00
C TRP A 7 7.81 3.23 14.03
N ALA A 8 7.36 2.07 14.54
CA ALA A 8 6.83 1.01 13.71
C ALA A 8 5.54 1.43 12.97
N PHE A 9 4.62 2.15 13.64
CA PHE A 9 3.42 2.69 12.98
C PHE A 9 3.75 3.83 12.00
N GLY A 10 4.69 4.72 12.36
CA GLY A 10 5.16 5.76 11.45
C GLY A 10 5.77 5.15 10.16
N ALA A 11 6.64 4.15 10.32
CA ALA A 11 7.23 3.42 9.20
C ALA A 11 6.18 2.67 8.37
N PHE A 12 5.15 2.11 9.00
CA PHE A 12 4.05 1.49 8.30
C PHE A 12 3.33 2.48 7.37
N PHE A 13 2.93 3.64 7.87
CA PHE A 13 2.30 4.66 7.02
C PHE A 13 3.25 5.17 5.94
N PHE A 14 4.52 5.39 6.28
CA PHE A 14 5.54 5.79 5.30
C PHE A 14 5.61 4.78 4.14
N LEU A 15 5.80 3.50 4.42
CA LEU A 15 5.97 2.46 3.40
C LEU A 15 4.69 2.20 2.60
N TYR A 16 3.53 2.17 3.25
CA TYR A 16 2.27 2.01 2.55
C TYR A 16 2.00 3.17 1.58
N PHE A 17 2.20 4.40 2.03
CA PHE A 17 2.02 5.56 1.17
C PHE A 17 3.14 5.76 0.16
N ALA A 18 4.35 5.25 0.42
CA ALA A 18 5.39 5.11 -0.60
C ALA A 18 4.93 4.17 -1.73
N TYR A 19 4.31 3.03 -1.40
CA TYR A 19 3.69 2.18 -2.41
C TYR A 19 2.62 2.92 -3.23
N ILE A 20 1.75 3.69 -2.58
CA ILE A 20 0.75 4.51 -3.29
C ILE A 20 1.41 5.59 -4.15
N GLY A 21 2.51 6.21 -3.68
CA GLY A 21 3.31 7.18 -4.43
C GLY A 21 4.00 6.59 -5.65
N LEU A 22 4.28 5.28 -5.64
CA LEU A 22 4.75 4.56 -6.82
C LEU A 22 3.59 4.23 -7.77
N MET A 23 2.53 3.62 -7.25
CA MET A 23 1.41 3.13 -8.07
C MET A 23 0.60 4.26 -8.71
N SER A 24 0.24 5.29 -7.95
CA SER A 24 -0.71 6.30 -8.40
C SER A 24 -0.21 7.10 -9.63
N PRO A 25 1.01 7.67 -9.65
CA PRO A 25 1.50 8.41 -10.81
C PRO A 25 2.14 7.54 -11.89
N TYR A 26 2.76 6.42 -11.53
CA TYR A 26 3.66 5.72 -12.45
C TYR A 26 3.10 4.42 -13.04
N ALA A 27 2.07 3.82 -12.45
CA ALA A 27 1.48 2.60 -13.02
C ALA A 27 0.88 2.86 -14.41
N SER A 28 0.29 4.04 -14.65
CA SER A 28 -0.23 4.41 -15.96
C SER A 28 0.87 4.49 -17.03
N LEU A 29 2.06 4.99 -16.67
CA LEU A 29 3.21 5.04 -17.56
C LEU A 29 3.74 3.63 -17.85
N TYR A 30 3.79 2.77 -16.85
CA TYR A 30 4.17 1.36 -17.02
C TYR A 30 3.20 0.62 -17.96
N PHE A 31 1.90 0.82 -17.79
CA PHE A 31 0.90 0.22 -18.69
C PHE A 31 0.96 0.78 -20.12
N ALA A 32 1.29 2.06 -20.27
CA ALA A 32 1.53 2.66 -21.59
C ALA A 32 2.75 2.04 -22.28
N GLU A 33 3.81 1.74 -21.54
CA GLU A 33 5.00 1.04 -22.06
C GLU A 33 4.69 -0.39 -22.51
N LEU A 34 3.73 -1.05 -21.86
CA LEU A 34 3.21 -2.36 -22.30
C LEU A 34 2.33 -2.26 -23.57
N GLY A 35 2.05 -1.05 -24.06
CA GLY A 35 1.29 -0.84 -25.29
C GLY A 35 -0.22 -0.67 -25.12
N PHE A 36 -0.73 -0.53 -23.88
CA PHE A 36 -2.15 -0.33 -23.65
C PHE A 36 -2.63 1.06 -24.05
N GLY A 37 -3.84 1.12 -24.61
CA GLY A 37 -4.50 2.38 -24.97
C GLY A 37 -5.05 3.14 -23.77
N ALA A 38 -5.37 4.42 -23.97
CA ALA A 38 -5.83 5.31 -22.89
C ALA A 38 -7.08 4.78 -22.16
N ILE A 39 -8.01 4.15 -22.86
CA ILE A 39 -9.24 3.59 -22.25
C ILE A 39 -8.91 2.39 -21.36
N GLU A 40 -8.02 1.50 -21.81
CA GLU A 40 -7.57 0.34 -21.05
C GLU A 40 -6.82 0.77 -19.79
N ILE A 41 -5.91 1.74 -19.91
CA ILE A 41 -5.19 2.33 -18.77
C ILE A 41 -6.16 2.97 -17.78
N ALA A 42 -7.13 3.73 -18.25
CA ALA A 42 -8.14 4.36 -17.40
C ALA A 42 -8.95 3.29 -16.62
N ALA A 43 -9.32 2.19 -17.27
CA ALA A 43 -10.01 1.08 -16.63
C ALA A 43 -9.12 0.38 -15.58
N LEU A 44 -7.84 0.09 -15.90
CA LEU A 44 -6.88 -0.47 -14.93
C LEU A 44 -6.72 0.44 -13.72
N MET A 45 -6.53 1.75 -13.92
CA MET A 45 -6.36 2.71 -12.83
C MET A 45 -7.64 2.91 -12.01
N SER A 46 -8.83 2.73 -12.61
CA SER A 46 -10.09 2.83 -11.88
C SER A 46 -10.26 1.73 -10.81
N MET A 47 -9.58 0.58 -10.97
CA MET A 47 -9.61 -0.51 -9.98
C MET A 47 -9.08 -0.07 -8.60
N LEU A 48 -8.16 0.89 -8.55
CA LEU A 48 -7.70 1.46 -7.28
C LEU A 48 -8.85 2.12 -6.51
N GLN A 49 -9.75 2.78 -7.22
CA GLN A 49 -10.87 3.50 -6.58
C GLN A 49 -12.01 2.54 -6.23
N VAL A 50 -12.33 1.60 -7.13
CA VAL A 50 -13.35 0.58 -6.89
C VAL A 50 -13.03 -0.23 -5.64
N THR A 51 -11.79 -0.67 -5.49
CA THR A 51 -11.36 -1.47 -4.33
C THR A 51 -11.33 -0.68 -3.03
N ARG A 52 -11.10 0.64 -3.08
CA ARG A 52 -11.20 1.53 -1.91
C ARG A 52 -12.62 1.65 -1.36
N ILE A 53 -13.63 1.47 -2.21
CA ILE A 53 -15.04 1.49 -1.78
C ILE A 53 -15.43 0.13 -1.20
N LEU A 54 -15.09 -0.96 -1.89
CA LEU A 54 -15.55 -2.32 -1.55
C LEU A 54 -14.72 -2.95 -0.42
N GLY A 55 -13.41 -2.72 -0.42
CA GLY A 55 -12.47 -3.40 0.46
C GLY A 55 -12.66 -3.12 1.96
N PRO A 56 -12.83 -1.87 2.42
CA PRO A 56 -12.96 -1.58 3.83
C PRO A 56 -14.13 -2.28 4.52
N PHE A 57 -15.24 -2.48 3.82
CA PHE A 57 -16.40 -3.21 4.35
C PHE A 57 -16.07 -4.68 4.65
N SER A 58 -15.42 -5.35 3.70
CA SER A 58 -15.07 -6.77 3.83
C SER A 58 -14.02 -6.99 4.93
N TRP A 59 -12.99 -6.16 4.94
CA TRP A 59 -11.87 -6.27 5.88
C TRP A 59 -12.22 -5.76 7.28
N GLY A 60 -13.10 -4.75 7.40
CA GLY A 60 -13.61 -4.27 8.68
C GLY A 60 -14.37 -5.38 9.41
N TRP A 61 -15.32 -6.00 8.74
CA TRP A 61 -16.08 -7.13 9.27
C TRP A 61 -15.16 -8.30 9.70
N LEU A 62 -14.21 -8.68 8.86
CA LEU A 62 -13.26 -9.76 9.16
C LEU A 62 -12.36 -9.42 10.36
N SER A 63 -11.93 -8.17 10.46
CA SER A 63 -11.09 -7.69 11.56
C SER A 63 -11.81 -7.71 12.90
N ASP A 64 -13.07 -7.33 12.92
CA ASP A 64 -13.89 -7.34 14.14
C ASP A 64 -14.17 -8.76 14.58
N TYR A 65 -14.43 -9.68 13.63
CA TYR A 65 -14.67 -11.09 13.91
C TYR A 65 -13.44 -11.79 14.49
N LEU A 66 -12.26 -11.55 13.92
CA LEU A 66 -11.02 -12.22 14.36
C LEU A 66 -10.31 -11.51 15.54
N SER A 67 -10.72 -10.29 15.90
CA SER A 67 -10.11 -9.48 16.97
C SER A 67 -8.58 -9.35 16.91
N ASN A 68 -7.97 -9.57 15.73
CA ASN A 68 -6.52 -9.57 15.53
C ASN A 68 -6.10 -8.70 14.33
N ARG A 69 -6.19 -7.37 14.50
CA ARG A 69 -5.90 -6.38 13.45
C ARG A 69 -4.50 -6.51 12.88
N VAL A 70 -3.49 -6.64 13.75
CA VAL A 70 -2.08 -6.73 13.32
C VAL A 70 -1.80 -8.03 12.59
N GLY A 71 -2.40 -9.15 13.01
CA GLY A 71 -2.30 -10.43 12.32
C GLY A 71 -2.85 -10.37 10.89
N ILE A 72 -4.02 -9.73 10.72
CA ILE A 72 -4.63 -9.52 9.40
C ILE A 72 -3.75 -8.61 8.53
N MET A 73 -3.19 -7.52 9.10
CA MET A 73 -2.26 -6.65 8.36
C MET A 73 -1.04 -7.43 7.86
N ARG A 74 -0.44 -8.30 8.68
CA ARG A 74 0.68 -9.16 8.27
C ARG A 74 0.28 -10.10 7.13
N PHE A 75 -0.84 -10.79 7.29
CA PHE A 75 -1.35 -11.69 6.27
C PHE A 75 -1.57 -10.97 4.94
N CYS A 76 -2.27 -9.83 4.98
CA CYS A 76 -2.53 -9.03 3.78
C CYS A 76 -1.24 -8.46 3.16
N ALA A 77 -0.26 -8.04 3.96
CA ALA A 77 1.02 -7.55 3.43
C ALA A 77 1.78 -8.65 2.69
N VAL A 78 1.86 -9.85 3.28
CA VAL A 78 2.51 -11.02 2.64
C VAL A 78 1.77 -11.41 1.36
N LEU A 79 0.44 -11.51 1.43
CA LEU A 79 -0.38 -11.87 0.28
C LEU A 79 -0.27 -10.83 -0.84
N ALA A 80 -0.27 -9.53 -0.51
CA ALA A 80 -0.06 -8.46 -1.48
C ALA A 80 1.31 -8.54 -2.15
N CYS A 81 2.37 -8.83 -1.38
CA CYS A 81 3.72 -8.98 -1.93
C CYS A 81 3.80 -10.17 -2.91
N ILE A 82 3.21 -11.32 -2.56
CA ILE A 82 3.14 -12.50 -3.43
C ILE A 82 2.32 -12.18 -4.70
N THR A 83 1.15 -11.57 -4.53
CA THR A 83 0.29 -11.18 -5.66
C THR A 83 0.98 -10.18 -6.58
N PHE A 84 1.75 -9.24 -6.01
CA PHE A 84 2.45 -8.23 -6.80
C PHE A 84 3.50 -8.84 -7.74
N VAL A 85 4.17 -9.92 -7.34
CA VAL A 85 5.18 -10.61 -8.17
C VAL A 85 4.60 -11.09 -9.50
N ALA A 86 3.29 -11.36 -9.57
CA ALA A 86 2.66 -11.77 -10.83
C ALA A 86 2.78 -10.73 -11.95
N ILE A 87 3.00 -9.43 -11.64
CA ILE A 87 3.17 -8.36 -12.63
C ILE A 87 4.29 -8.64 -13.63
N PHE A 88 5.32 -9.39 -13.24
CA PHE A 88 6.44 -9.75 -14.12
C PHE A 88 6.04 -10.67 -15.27
N TYR A 89 4.91 -11.36 -15.14
CA TYR A 89 4.42 -12.36 -16.10
C TYR A 89 3.16 -11.92 -16.84
N LEU A 90 2.53 -10.83 -16.37
CA LEU A 90 1.26 -10.36 -16.92
C LEU A 90 1.52 -9.27 -17.97
N GLN A 91 1.18 -9.58 -19.22
CA GLN A 91 1.32 -8.67 -20.36
C GLN A 91 0.00 -8.43 -21.09
N GLU A 92 -1.06 -9.16 -20.73
CA GLU A 92 -2.38 -9.04 -21.35
C GLU A 92 -3.32 -8.21 -20.47
N TYR A 93 -4.26 -7.50 -21.12
CA TYR A 93 -5.17 -6.57 -20.46
C TYR A 93 -6.05 -7.23 -19.38
N ILE A 94 -6.74 -8.34 -19.72
CA ILE A 94 -7.68 -8.98 -18.79
C ILE A 94 -6.98 -9.55 -17.55
N PRO A 95 -5.87 -10.30 -17.68
CA PRO A 95 -5.10 -10.73 -16.51
C PRO A 95 -4.61 -9.56 -15.63
N LEU A 96 -4.17 -8.45 -16.24
CA LEU A 96 -3.75 -7.26 -15.48
C LEU A 96 -4.92 -6.59 -14.76
N LEU A 97 -6.10 -6.54 -15.38
CA LEU A 97 -7.30 -5.99 -14.74
C LEU A 97 -7.69 -6.81 -13.50
N ILE A 98 -7.69 -8.13 -13.61
CA ILE A 98 -7.96 -9.05 -12.50
C ILE A 98 -6.89 -8.87 -11.41
N TRP A 99 -5.63 -8.81 -11.80
CA TRP A 99 -4.51 -8.60 -10.88
C TRP A 99 -4.64 -7.27 -10.12
N MET A 100 -4.94 -6.17 -10.81
CA MET A 100 -5.16 -4.86 -10.19
C MET A 100 -6.29 -4.92 -9.17
N PHE A 101 -7.41 -5.56 -9.52
CA PHE A 101 -8.54 -5.72 -8.62
C PHE A 101 -8.18 -6.53 -7.37
N VAL A 102 -7.57 -7.70 -7.54
CA VAL A 102 -7.18 -8.60 -6.43
C VAL A 102 -6.16 -7.93 -5.52
N LEU A 103 -5.08 -7.40 -6.09
CA LEU A 103 -4.00 -6.75 -5.33
C LEU A 103 -4.53 -5.58 -4.50
N HIS A 104 -5.31 -4.69 -5.11
CA HIS A 104 -5.80 -3.50 -4.41
C HIS A 104 -6.95 -3.82 -3.45
N THR A 105 -7.70 -4.89 -3.67
CA THR A 105 -8.65 -5.40 -2.66
C THR A 105 -7.91 -5.85 -1.41
N ILE A 106 -6.80 -6.58 -1.55
CA ILE A 106 -5.96 -6.98 -0.41
C ILE A 106 -5.40 -5.74 0.31
N LEU A 107 -4.81 -4.81 -0.43
CA LEU A 107 -4.18 -3.61 0.11
C LEU A 107 -5.16 -2.59 0.69
N SER A 108 -6.44 -2.63 0.29
CA SER A 108 -7.48 -1.72 0.81
C SER A 108 -7.72 -1.89 2.32
N SER A 109 -7.35 -3.05 2.89
CA SER A 109 -7.38 -3.32 4.33
C SER A 109 -6.38 -2.50 5.14
N MET A 110 -5.25 -2.12 4.52
CA MET A 110 -4.07 -1.63 5.24
C MET A 110 -4.32 -0.33 5.99
N VAL A 111 -4.95 0.66 5.35
CA VAL A 111 -5.19 1.96 5.99
C VAL A 111 -6.18 1.85 7.14
N PRO A 112 -7.39 1.31 6.97
CA PRO A 112 -8.35 1.21 8.06
C PRO A 112 -7.81 0.42 9.26
N LEU A 113 -7.14 -0.70 9.00
CA LEU A 113 -6.58 -1.53 10.07
C LEU A 113 -5.39 -0.84 10.75
N GLY A 114 -4.52 -0.19 9.99
CA GLY A 114 -3.39 0.57 10.52
C GLY A 114 -3.83 1.76 11.37
N GLU A 115 -4.85 2.50 10.93
CA GLU A 115 -5.46 3.58 11.69
C GLU A 115 -6.10 3.06 12.98
N ALA A 116 -6.94 2.02 12.90
CA ALA A 116 -7.57 1.42 14.06
C ALA A 116 -6.56 0.85 15.07
N ALA A 117 -5.47 0.21 14.59
CA ALA A 117 -4.41 -0.29 15.45
C ALA A 117 -3.64 0.87 16.12
N THR A 118 -3.36 1.95 15.39
CA THR A 118 -2.69 3.14 15.91
C THR A 118 -3.53 3.83 16.97
N VAL A 119 -4.83 4.01 16.71
CA VAL A 119 -5.79 4.58 17.66
C VAL A 119 -5.85 3.75 18.92
N HIS A 120 -5.99 2.43 18.80
CA HIS A 120 -6.02 1.52 19.93
C HIS A 120 -4.74 1.60 20.78
N ALA A 121 -3.59 1.67 20.13
CA ALA A 121 -2.30 1.79 20.80
C ALA A 121 -2.12 3.13 21.54
N LEU A 122 -2.78 4.20 21.09
CA LEU A 122 -2.72 5.55 21.67
C LEU A 122 -3.85 5.85 22.67
N TYR A 123 -4.86 5.01 22.78
CA TYR A 123 -6.11 5.31 23.50
C TYR A 123 -5.94 5.77 24.97
N LYS A 124 -4.84 5.39 25.63
CA LYS A 124 -4.55 5.77 27.04
C LYS A 124 -3.68 7.04 27.15
N ASP A 125 -3.47 7.77 26.07
CA ASP A 125 -2.54 8.91 26.03
C ASP A 125 -3.31 10.23 26.00
N GLU A 126 -3.10 11.12 26.97
CA GLU A 126 -3.76 12.44 27.06
C GLU A 126 -3.46 13.34 25.84
N SER A 127 -2.36 13.11 25.13
CA SER A 127 -1.97 13.85 23.93
C SER A 127 -2.31 13.11 22.62
N PHE A 128 -3.35 12.30 22.62
CA PHE A 128 -3.78 11.44 21.52
C PHE A 128 -3.80 12.11 20.15
N TYR A 129 -4.51 13.24 20.00
CA TYR A 129 -4.69 13.91 18.71
C TYR A 129 -3.36 14.39 18.09
N HIS A 130 -2.49 15.00 18.88
CA HIS A 130 -1.19 15.46 18.39
C HIS A 130 -0.26 14.31 17.98
N ARG A 131 -0.32 13.19 18.69
CA ARG A 131 0.53 12.03 18.41
C ARG A 131 0.04 11.25 17.21
N TYR A 132 -1.25 11.07 17.06
CA TYR A 132 -1.83 10.45 15.87
C TYR A 132 -1.48 11.24 14.60
N GLY A 133 -1.69 12.55 14.60
CA GLY A 133 -1.34 13.42 13.48
C GLY A 133 0.14 13.29 13.06
N ARG A 134 1.07 13.25 14.02
CA ARG A 134 2.50 13.04 13.73
C ARG A 134 2.80 11.68 13.12
N ILE A 135 2.17 10.62 13.58
CA ILE A 135 2.35 9.27 13.01
C ILE A 135 1.79 9.25 11.59
N ARG A 136 0.62 9.82 11.37
CA ARG A 136 -0.04 9.86 10.06
C ARG A 136 0.70 10.72 9.03
N LEU A 137 1.41 11.76 9.49
CA LEU A 137 2.24 12.63 8.65
C LEU A 137 3.34 11.85 7.90
N TRP A 138 3.89 10.78 8.50
CA TRP A 138 4.86 9.91 7.84
C TRP A 138 4.33 9.30 6.55
N GLY A 139 3.02 9.12 6.42
CA GLY A 139 2.40 8.69 5.17
C GLY A 139 2.58 9.72 4.05
N SER A 140 2.33 11.00 4.31
CA SER A 140 2.54 12.06 3.32
C SER A 140 4.00 12.19 2.91
N ILE A 141 4.92 12.07 3.90
CA ILE A 141 6.36 12.08 3.63
C ILE A 141 6.74 10.88 2.75
N GLY A 142 6.23 9.68 3.06
CA GLY A 142 6.49 8.46 2.27
C GLY A 142 6.02 8.59 0.83
N PHE A 143 4.81 9.12 0.63
CA PHE A 143 4.27 9.37 -0.70
C PHE A 143 5.17 10.32 -1.51
N ILE A 144 5.48 11.49 -0.98
CA ILE A 144 6.31 12.49 -1.67
C ILE A 144 7.72 11.93 -1.95
N THR A 145 8.33 11.30 -0.96
CA THR A 145 9.66 10.70 -1.09
C THR A 145 9.69 9.68 -2.22
N MET A 146 8.69 8.79 -2.29
CA MET A 146 8.66 7.78 -3.35
C MET A 146 8.40 8.40 -4.72
N VAL A 147 7.49 9.37 -4.83
CA VAL A 147 7.26 10.06 -6.12
C VAL A 147 8.55 10.67 -6.64
N LEU A 148 9.32 11.36 -5.79
CA LEU A 148 10.56 11.99 -6.22
C LEU A 148 11.65 10.97 -6.57
N ILE A 149 11.87 9.97 -5.70
CA ILE A 149 12.90 8.95 -5.92
C ILE A 149 12.57 8.08 -7.15
N ALA A 150 11.33 7.63 -7.28
CA ALA A 150 10.93 6.82 -8.42
C ALA A 150 11.02 7.60 -9.72
N GLY A 151 10.60 8.88 -9.73
CA GLY A 151 10.74 9.75 -10.90
C GLY A 151 12.18 9.87 -11.37
N GLU A 152 13.11 10.09 -10.45
CA GLU A 152 14.55 10.16 -10.76
C GLU A 152 15.08 8.83 -11.31
N ILE A 153 14.72 7.70 -10.67
CA ILE A 153 15.13 6.37 -11.12
C ILE A 153 14.60 6.09 -12.53
N PHE A 154 13.34 6.44 -12.81
CA PHE A 154 12.74 6.21 -14.13
C PHE A 154 13.36 7.08 -15.24
N GLN A 155 13.87 8.26 -14.92
CA GLN A 155 14.65 9.06 -15.90
C GLN A 155 15.95 8.36 -16.29
N TRP A 156 16.61 7.68 -15.36
CA TRP A 156 17.91 7.02 -15.61
C TRP A 156 17.76 5.62 -16.19
N GLN A 157 16.80 4.83 -15.73
CA GLN A 157 16.69 3.40 -16.04
C GLN A 157 15.43 3.03 -16.84
N GLY A 158 14.56 4.00 -17.09
CA GLY A 158 13.27 3.75 -17.75
C GLY A 158 12.23 3.17 -16.80
N ILE A 159 10.98 3.16 -17.26
CA ILE A 159 9.82 2.69 -16.49
C ILE A 159 9.82 1.16 -16.24
N VAL A 160 10.63 0.42 -17.00
CA VAL A 160 10.75 -1.06 -16.90
C VAL A 160 11.15 -1.53 -15.50
N ILE A 161 11.83 -0.67 -14.71
CA ILE A 161 12.20 -0.98 -13.31
C ILE A 161 11.02 -0.86 -12.32
N PHE A 162 9.86 -0.36 -12.75
CA PHE A 162 8.67 -0.15 -11.92
C PHE A 162 8.27 -1.40 -11.09
N PRO A 163 8.19 -2.64 -11.67
CA PRO A 163 7.85 -3.82 -10.89
C PRO A 163 8.84 -4.12 -9.76
N TRP A 164 10.14 -3.91 -9.99
CA TRP A 164 11.18 -4.13 -8.99
C TRP A 164 11.06 -3.18 -7.80
N LEU A 165 10.78 -1.90 -8.07
CA LEU A 165 10.52 -0.92 -7.00
C LEU A 165 9.28 -1.29 -6.20
N GLY A 166 8.22 -1.75 -6.86
CA GLY A 166 6.99 -2.19 -6.20
C GLY A 166 7.25 -3.37 -5.26
N VAL A 167 7.97 -4.39 -5.71
CA VAL A 167 8.37 -5.55 -4.88
C VAL A 167 9.21 -5.08 -3.69
N ALA A 168 10.21 -4.23 -3.92
CA ALA A 168 11.09 -3.74 -2.86
C ALA A 168 10.31 -3.03 -1.74
N VAL A 169 9.39 -2.13 -2.10
CA VAL A 169 8.55 -1.40 -1.12
C VAL A 169 7.62 -2.35 -0.37
N LEU A 170 7.00 -3.33 -1.06
CA LEU A 170 6.12 -4.30 -0.42
C LEU A 170 6.88 -5.25 0.51
N ILE A 171 8.10 -5.67 0.17
CA ILE A 171 8.96 -6.44 1.08
C ILE A 171 9.26 -5.63 2.35
N LEU A 172 9.63 -4.36 2.21
CA LEU A 172 9.85 -3.49 3.37
C LEU A 172 8.60 -3.32 4.22
N LEU A 173 7.42 -3.21 3.58
CA LEU A 173 6.13 -3.16 4.26
C LEU A 173 5.86 -4.46 5.04
N VAL A 174 6.08 -5.62 4.43
CA VAL A 174 5.97 -6.93 5.10
C VAL A 174 6.87 -6.97 6.33
N ILE A 175 8.16 -6.67 6.18
CA ILE A 175 9.12 -6.66 7.30
C ILE A 175 8.63 -5.72 8.41
N ASN A 176 8.15 -4.54 8.07
CA ASN A 176 7.65 -3.58 9.06
C ASN A 176 6.44 -4.11 9.85
N THR A 177 5.54 -4.87 9.22
CA THR A 177 4.36 -5.42 9.92
C THR A 177 4.72 -6.36 11.07
N PHE A 178 5.89 -6.98 11.06
CA PHE A 178 6.37 -7.83 12.16
C PHE A 178 6.83 -7.04 13.40
N PHE A 179 7.11 -5.75 13.24
CA PHE A 179 7.42 -4.84 14.35
C PHE A 179 6.18 -4.19 14.96
N LEU A 180 5.01 -4.31 14.32
CA LEU A 180 3.73 -3.84 14.87
C LEU A 180 3.27 -4.77 16.00
N ARG A 181 2.82 -4.16 17.11
CA ARG A 181 2.32 -4.86 18.31
C ARG A 181 1.05 -4.21 18.82
#